data_27bb78bb9a1ed1e7b4d0b66b469482ed
#
_entry.id   27bb78bb9a1ed1e7b4d0b66b469482ed
#
_cell.length_a   1.000
_cell.length_b   1.000
_cell.length_c   1.000
_cell.angle_alpha   90.00
_cell.angle_beta   90.00
_cell.angle_gamma   90.00
#
_symmetry.space_group_name_H-M   'P 1'
#
loop_
_entity.id
_entity.type
_entity.pdbx_description
1 polymer ?
#
loop_
_entity_poly.entity_id
_entity_poly.type
_entity_poly.pdbx_seq_one_letter_code
_entity_poly.pdbx_strand_id
1 'polypeptide(L)'
;MIISTKKGTPQVELDRIVDNFEKQGLSVTLIRGTDYNVFGLVGDTTKIAEKDVLANPWVENVTRVSAPYKRTNRLFHPEDTVVDINGVRVGGNAPIAVMAGPCSIEGEEHTIKMAKAVKAGGANFLRGGAYKPRTSPYSFQGLGTEGILDMVKAREITGLPIVSELMDEVHIPEFEEYVDVVQIGARNMQNFQLLKAVGKMHKPVLLKRGLANTIEEWIMSAEYIMAGGNENVILCERGIRTFERATRNTLDLSAVPVIKEKTHLPIIVDPSHATGDYKYIESMALAAVAAGADGLEIEVHNDPPHAWSDGAQCLKPDKFADVIAKCRKVAAAIGREM
;
A
#
# COMPACT_ATOMS: atom_id res chain seq x y z
N MET A 1 -11.85 20.54 8.54
CA MET A 1 -11.78 20.86 9.99
C MET A 1 -11.94 19.58 10.77
N ILE A 2 -11.22 19.42 11.85
CA ILE A 2 -11.32 18.27 12.76
C ILE A 2 -11.82 18.79 14.10
N ILE A 3 -12.76 18.02 14.71
CA ILE A 3 -13.29 18.31 16.03
C ILE A 3 -13.07 17.04 16.86
N SER A 4 -12.40 17.16 18.00
CA SER A 4 -12.33 16.08 18.99
C SER A 4 -13.28 16.35 20.16
N THR A 5 -13.91 15.30 20.67
CA THR A 5 -14.82 15.40 21.81
C THR A 5 -14.18 14.88 23.08
N LYS A 6 -14.72 15.31 24.21
CA LYS A 6 -14.30 14.80 25.51
C LYS A 6 -14.62 13.33 25.69
N LYS A 7 -13.86 12.64 26.52
CA LYS A 7 -14.11 11.25 26.90
C LYS A 7 -15.53 11.12 27.51
N GLY A 8 -16.26 10.09 27.08
CA GLY A 8 -17.59 9.83 27.60
C GLY A 8 -18.70 10.73 27.03
N THR A 9 -18.49 11.42 25.91
CA THR A 9 -19.54 12.18 25.22
C THR A 9 -20.72 11.28 24.88
N PRO A 10 -21.97 11.62 25.31
CA PRO A 10 -23.15 10.83 25.05
C PRO A 10 -23.46 10.71 23.55
N GLN A 11 -24.01 9.55 23.13
CA GLN A 11 -24.36 9.31 21.72
C GLN A 11 -25.27 10.40 21.14
N VAL A 12 -26.26 10.86 21.90
CA VAL A 12 -27.19 11.92 21.48
C VAL A 12 -26.47 13.22 21.11
N GLU A 13 -25.38 13.54 21.83
CA GLU A 13 -24.58 14.73 21.52
C GLU A 13 -23.68 14.51 20.29
N LEU A 14 -23.17 13.29 20.09
CA LEU A 14 -22.43 12.96 18.88
C LEU A 14 -23.33 13.10 17.64
N ASP A 15 -24.56 12.54 17.70
CA ASP A 15 -25.54 12.64 16.61
C ASP A 15 -25.95 14.10 16.35
N ARG A 16 -26.10 14.90 17.41
CA ARG A 16 -26.41 16.33 17.29
C ARG A 16 -25.31 17.13 16.62
N ILE A 17 -24.04 16.81 16.89
CA ILE A 17 -22.91 17.44 16.22
C ILE A 17 -22.93 17.10 14.73
N VAL A 18 -23.14 15.83 14.35
CA VAL A 18 -23.28 15.40 12.96
C VAL A 18 -24.39 16.18 12.26
N ASP A 19 -25.59 16.12 12.79
CA ASP A 19 -26.79 16.78 12.22
C ASP A 19 -26.58 18.29 12.00
N ASN A 20 -25.89 18.94 12.95
CA ASN A 20 -25.65 20.38 12.88
C ASN A 20 -24.75 20.75 11.68
N PHE A 21 -23.71 19.99 11.43
CA PHE A 21 -22.79 20.26 10.32
C PHE A 21 -23.31 19.77 8.97
N GLU A 22 -24.04 18.67 8.93
CA GLU A 22 -24.70 18.19 7.69
C GLU A 22 -25.78 19.19 7.21
N LYS A 23 -26.55 19.79 8.12
CA LYS A 23 -27.49 20.88 7.79
C LYS A 23 -26.80 22.13 7.23
N GLN A 24 -25.51 22.30 7.49
CA GLN A 24 -24.69 23.38 6.91
C GLN A 24 -24.05 22.97 5.57
N GLY A 25 -24.40 21.81 5.00
CA GLY A 25 -23.93 21.32 3.72
C GLY A 25 -22.53 20.69 3.76
N LEU A 26 -22.05 20.28 4.94
CA LEU A 26 -20.79 19.59 5.10
C LEU A 26 -20.99 18.07 5.14
N SER A 27 -20.03 17.34 4.61
CA SER A 27 -19.93 15.90 4.87
C SER A 27 -19.21 15.69 6.20
N VAL A 28 -19.81 14.85 7.09
CA VAL A 28 -19.26 14.57 8.42
C VAL A 28 -18.87 13.10 8.51
N THR A 29 -17.64 12.85 8.88
CA THR A 29 -17.16 11.50 9.19
C THR A 29 -16.91 11.42 10.69
N LEU A 30 -17.65 10.56 11.38
CA LEU A 30 -17.46 10.27 12.81
C LEU A 30 -16.59 9.03 12.96
N ILE A 31 -15.43 9.21 13.59
CA ILE A 31 -14.49 8.14 13.94
C ILE A 31 -14.58 7.96 15.46
N ARG A 32 -14.87 6.71 15.88
CA ARG A 32 -15.00 6.35 17.28
C ARG A 32 -13.67 5.80 17.78
N GLY A 33 -13.00 6.54 18.64
CA GLY A 33 -11.82 6.09 19.36
C GLY A 33 -12.15 5.54 20.74
N THR A 34 -11.18 4.91 21.37
CA THR A 34 -11.32 4.35 22.74
C THR A 34 -11.45 5.43 23.81
N ASP A 35 -10.80 6.56 23.62
CA ASP A 35 -10.76 7.63 24.62
C ASP A 35 -11.54 8.88 24.21
N TYR A 36 -11.64 9.19 22.93
CA TYR A 36 -12.36 10.34 22.39
C TYR A 36 -12.89 10.03 20.99
N ASN A 37 -13.89 10.78 20.56
CA ASN A 37 -14.40 10.67 19.20
C ASN A 37 -13.88 11.84 18.36
N VAL A 38 -13.67 11.59 17.07
CA VAL A 38 -13.17 12.59 16.12
C VAL A 38 -14.19 12.77 15.00
N PHE A 39 -14.58 14.02 14.75
CA PHE A 39 -15.37 14.41 13.58
C PHE A 39 -14.49 15.02 12.53
N GLY A 40 -14.45 14.42 11.36
CA GLY A 40 -13.84 14.98 10.15
C GLY A 40 -14.89 15.75 9.35
N LEU A 41 -14.78 17.08 9.27
CA LEU A 41 -15.66 17.91 8.45
C LEU A 41 -15.02 18.14 7.08
N VAL A 42 -15.72 17.72 6.03
CA VAL A 42 -15.29 17.88 4.63
C VAL A 42 -16.28 18.79 3.91
N GLY A 43 -15.76 19.81 3.23
CA GLY A 43 -16.51 20.86 2.54
C GLY A 43 -15.94 22.26 2.85
N ASP A 44 -16.72 23.30 2.56
CA ASP A 44 -16.34 24.67 2.85
C ASP A 44 -16.49 25.01 4.35
N THR A 45 -15.44 24.73 5.11
CA THR A 45 -15.41 25.05 6.55
C THR A 45 -14.94 26.48 6.85
N THR A 46 -14.71 27.32 5.85
CA THR A 46 -14.24 28.72 6.07
C THR A 46 -15.23 29.58 6.83
N LYS A 47 -16.51 29.26 6.68
CA LYS A 47 -17.63 29.98 7.37
C LYS A 47 -17.83 29.55 8.82
N ILE A 48 -17.16 28.49 9.26
CA ILE A 48 -17.30 27.99 10.64
C ILE A 48 -16.24 28.64 11.50
N ALA A 49 -16.66 29.40 12.50
CA ALA A 49 -15.73 29.96 13.48
C ALA A 49 -15.39 28.91 14.55
N GLU A 50 -14.12 28.68 14.81
CA GLU A 50 -13.65 27.69 15.79
C GLU A 50 -14.22 27.95 17.18
N LYS A 51 -14.33 29.24 17.57
CA LYS A 51 -14.93 29.65 18.86
C LYS A 51 -16.37 29.16 19.04
N ASP A 52 -17.16 29.10 17.95
CA ASP A 52 -18.56 28.70 18.02
C ASP A 52 -18.67 27.17 18.18
N VAL A 53 -17.72 26.43 17.62
CA VAL A 53 -17.61 24.98 17.79
C VAL A 53 -17.12 24.63 19.21
N LEU A 54 -16.11 25.35 19.69
CA LEU A 54 -15.57 25.18 21.06
C LEU A 54 -16.57 25.60 22.16
N ALA A 55 -17.60 26.38 21.82
CA ALA A 55 -18.67 26.71 22.74
C ALA A 55 -19.53 25.50 23.15
N ASN A 56 -19.51 24.41 22.37
CA ASN A 56 -20.15 23.15 22.75
C ASN A 56 -19.35 22.50 23.92
N PRO A 57 -19.98 22.25 25.09
CA PRO A 57 -19.29 21.73 26.26
C PRO A 57 -18.68 20.34 26.09
N TRP A 58 -19.12 19.58 25.08
CA TRP A 58 -18.62 18.25 24.75
C TRP A 58 -17.47 18.27 23.75
N VAL A 59 -17.18 19.42 23.14
CA VAL A 59 -16.01 19.59 22.27
C VAL A 59 -14.79 19.86 23.13
N GLU A 60 -13.68 19.15 22.86
CA GLU A 60 -12.43 19.33 23.54
C GLU A 60 -11.47 20.20 22.71
N ASN A 61 -11.39 19.93 21.41
CA ASN A 61 -10.50 20.67 20.53
C ASN A 61 -11.06 20.79 19.12
N VAL A 62 -10.64 21.86 18.42
CA VAL A 62 -10.95 22.11 17.01
C VAL A 62 -9.65 22.43 16.29
N THR A 63 -9.37 21.70 15.19
CA THR A 63 -8.16 21.87 14.39
C THR A 63 -8.51 22.13 12.93
N ARG A 64 -8.02 23.21 12.36
CA ARG A 64 -8.09 23.43 10.90
C ARG A 64 -7.00 22.61 10.21
N VAL A 65 -7.40 21.73 9.31
CA VAL A 65 -6.46 20.96 8.51
C VAL A 65 -6.27 21.64 7.17
N SER A 66 -5.07 22.12 6.95
CA SER A 66 -4.68 22.75 5.69
C SER A 66 -4.27 21.73 4.61
N ALA A 67 -3.94 20.49 5.00
CA ALA A 67 -3.56 19.44 4.05
C ALA A 67 -4.68 19.18 3.03
N PRO A 68 -4.34 19.03 1.73
CA PRO A 68 -5.32 18.83 0.68
C PRO A 68 -6.01 17.45 0.71
N TYR A 69 -5.42 16.47 1.39
CA TYR A 69 -5.96 15.12 1.60
C TYR A 69 -6.68 15.02 2.95
N LYS A 70 -7.79 14.27 3.01
CA LYS A 70 -8.66 14.16 4.19
C LYS A 70 -8.79 12.72 4.65
N ARG A 71 -9.19 11.80 3.76
CA ARG A 71 -9.41 10.39 4.09
C ARG A 71 -8.12 9.68 4.48
N THR A 72 -7.02 9.97 3.81
CA THR A 72 -5.70 9.43 4.12
C THR A 72 -5.02 10.08 5.32
N ASN A 73 -5.53 11.21 5.80
CA ASN A 73 -4.86 12.04 6.81
C ASN A 73 -5.01 11.43 8.21
N ARG A 74 -3.90 11.20 8.89
CA ARG A 74 -3.88 10.67 10.27
C ARG A 74 -4.69 11.51 11.27
N LEU A 75 -4.80 12.81 11.06
CA LEU A 75 -5.62 13.66 11.94
C LEU A 75 -7.12 13.34 11.81
N PHE A 76 -7.58 12.83 10.67
CA PHE A 76 -8.97 12.37 10.48
C PHE A 76 -9.16 10.92 10.90
N HIS A 77 -8.11 10.10 10.87
CA HIS A 77 -8.10 8.71 11.27
C HIS A 77 -6.86 8.43 12.14
N PRO A 78 -6.92 8.65 13.46
CA PRO A 78 -5.76 8.56 14.36
C PRO A 78 -5.16 7.15 14.46
N GLU A 79 -5.97 6.12 14.33
CA GLU A 79 -5.54 4.72 14.43
C GLU A 79 -4.93 4.23 13.12
N ASP A 80 -3.97 3.30 13.20
CA ASP A 80 -3.39 2.70 12.01
C ASP A 80 -4.41 1.83 11.27
N THR A 81 -4.47 1.97 9.95
CA THR A 81 -5.23 1.04 9.10
C THR A 81 -4.51 -0.30 9.03
N VAL A 82 -5.27 -1.36 9.22
CA VAL A 82 -4.84 -2.73 9.01
C VAL A 82 -5.67 -3.34 7.88
N VAL A 83 -5.02 -3.64 6.77
CA VAL A 83 -5.66 -4.28 5.62
C VAL A 83 -5.59 -5.80 5.79
N ASP A 84 -6.75 -6.46 5.86
CA ASP A 84 -6.85 -7.92 5.91
C ASP A 84 -7.03 -8.47 4.49
N ILE A 85 -6.16 -9.41 4.11
CA ILE A 85 -6.16 -10.04 2.80
C ILE A 85 -6.20 -11.55 3.01
N ASN A 86 -7.40 -12.13 2.99
CA ASN A 86 -7.61 -13.58 3.21
C ASN A 86 -6.92 -14.09 4.51
N GLY A 87 -6.98 -13.30 5.59
CA GLY A 87 -6.40 -13.62 6.88
C GLY A 87 -4.94 -13.18 7.04
N VAL A 88 -4.28 -12.64 6.01
CA VAL A 88 -2.97 -12.00 6.12
C VAL A 88 -3.17 -10.50 6.34
N ARG A 89 -2.71 -10.00 7.48
CA ARG A 89 -2.89 -8.60 7.88
C ARG A 89 -1.65 -7.77 7.57
N VAL A 90 -1.86 -6.57 6.99
CA VAL A 90 -0.79 -5.62 6.63
C VAL A 90 -1.07 -4.28 7.30
N GLY A 91 -0.13 -3.77 8.07
CA GLY A 91 -0.23 -2.47 8.76
C GLY A 91 -0.42 -2.58 10.27
N GLY A 92 -0.37 -1.47 10.96
CA GLY A 92 -0.47 -1.36 12.40
C GLY A 92 0.59 -2.23 13.12
N ASN A 93 0.13 -3.01 14.09
CA ASN A 93 0.98 -3.95 14.84
C ASN A 93 0.97 -5.37 14.26
N ALA A 94 0.42 -5.59 13.07
CA ALA A 94 0.49 -6.89 12.41
C ALA A 94 1.94 -7.27 12.10
N PRO A 95 2.25 -8.58 11.97
CA PRO A 95 3.57 -9.03 11.50
C PRO A 95 3.93 -8.38 10.16
N ILE A 96 5.21 -8.08 9.97
CA ILE A 96 5.72 -7.48 8.73
C ILE A 96 5.47 -8.45 7.56
N ALA A 97 4.69 -8.03 6.59
CA ALA A 97 4.28 -8.86 5.46
C ALA A 97 5.37 -8.97 4.38
N VAL A 98 5.43 -10.11 3.70
CA VAL A 98 6.39 -10.36 2.61
C VAL A 98 5.63 -10.74 1.34
N MET A 99 5.71 -9.89 0.33
CA MET A 99 5.22 -10.14 -1.03
C MET A 99 6.40 -10.55 -1.91
N ALA A 100 6.44 -11.79 -2.39
CA ALA A 100 7.58 -12.28 -3.17
C ALA A 100 7.14 -13.13 -4.36
N GLY A 101 7.96 -13.13 -5.42
CA GLY A 101 7.73 -13.88 -6.64
C GLY A 101 8.43 -13.27 -7.84
N PRO A 102 8.25 -13.82 -9.04
CA PRO A 102 8.95 -13.37 -10.23
C PRO A 102 8.46 -11.99 -10.71
N CYS A 103 9.31 -11.27 -11.45
CA CYS A 103 8.89 -10.03 -12.10
C CYS A 103 7.74 -10.27 -13.07
N SER A 104 7.91 -11.24 -13.97
CA SER A 104 6.90 -11.68 -14.94
C SER A 104 6.44 -13.10 -14.62
N ILE A 105 5.18 -13.38 -14.91
CA ILE A 105 4.67 -14.77 -14.98
C ILE A 105 5.16 -15.39 -16.28
N GLU A 106 5.77 -16.57 -16.18
CA GLU A 106 6.47 -17.28 -17.27
C GLU A 106 5.87 -18.68 -17.55
N GLY A 107 4.59 -18.84 -17.26
CA GLY A 107 3.82 -20.07 -17.44
C GLY A 107 3.55 -20.80 -16.13
N GLU A 108 2.62 -21.76 -16.20
CA GLU A 108 2.05 -22.46 -15.03
C GLU A 108 3.11 -23.15 -14.17
N GLU A 109 3.94 -24.01 -14.80
CA GLU A 109 4.94 -24.81 -14.08
C GLU A 109 5.93 -23.91 -13.32
N HIS A 110 6.43 -22.87 -14.00
CA HIS A 110 7.35 -21.90 -13.39
C HIS A 110 6.68 -21.15 -12.24
N THR A 111 5.45 -20.70 -12.42
CA THR A 111 4.71 -19.93 -11.40
C THR A 111 4.45 -20.77 -10.14
N ILE A 112 4.03 -22.03 -10.29
CA ILE A 112 3.83 -22.98 -9.18
C ILE A 112 5.17 -23.24 -8.46
N LYS A 113 6.25 -23.47 -9.21
CA LYS A 113 7.59 -23.69 -8.66
C LYS A 113 8.04 -22.49 -7.82
N MET A 114 7.88 -21.28 -8.36
CA MET A 114 8.24 -20.05 -7.65
C MET A 114 7.37 -19.81 -6.42
N ALA A 115 6.06 -20.02 -6.51
CA ALA A 115 5.15 -19.89 -5.38
C ALA A 115 5.52 -20.79 -4.20
N LYS A 116 5.84 -22.08 -4.49
CA LYS A 116 6.33 -23.02 -3.46
C LYS A 116 7.65 -22.54 -2.84
N ALA A 117 8.58 -22.07 -3.66
CA ALA A 117 9.89 -21.61 -3.21
C ALA A 117 9.79 -20.38 -2.33
N VAL A 118 9.02 -19.34 -2.72
CA VAL A 118 8.87 -18.13 -1.92
C VAL A 118 8.08 -18.40 -0.63
N LYS A 119 7.06 -19.27 -0.66
CA LYS A 119 6.36 -19.70 0.56
C LYS A 119 7.31 -20.37 1.55
N ALA A 120 8.12 -21.29 1.09
CA ALA A 120 9.13 -21.96 1.93
C ALA A 120 10.17 -20.95 2.49
N GLY A 121 10.50 -19.89 1.74
CA GLY A 121 11.37 -18.81 2.16
C GLY A 121 10.74 -17.79 3.11
N GLY A 122 9.43 -17.89 3.38
CA GLY A 122 8.71 -17.06 4.35
C GLY A 122 7.87 -15.95 3.75
N ALA A 123 7.52 -16.01 2.46
CA ALA A 123 6.56 -15.10 1.86
C ALA A 123 5.13 -15.37 2.33
N ASN A 124 4.36 -14.29 2.48
CA ASN A 124 2.93 -14.32 2.81
C ASN A 124 2.05 -14.14 1.57
N PHE A 125 2.59 -13.59 0.48
CA PHE A 125 1.92 -13.34 -0.78
C PHE A 125 2.78 -13.82 -1.94
N LEU A 126 2.14 -14.30 -3.01
CA LEU A 126 2.75 -14.47 -4.32
C LEU A 126 2.54 -13.19 -5.14
N ARG A 127 3.64 -12.48 -5.46
CA ARG A 127 3.57 -11.37 -6.41
C ARG A 127 4.07 -11.80 -7.79
N GLY A 128 3.45 -11.28 -8.83
CA GLY A 128 3.87 -11.50 -10.21
C GLY A 128 3.13 -10.62 -11.19
N GLY A 129 3.80 -10.23 -12.28
CA GLY A 129 3.18 -9.44 -13.35
C GLY A 129 2.71 -10.33 -14.49
N ALA A 130 1.39 -10.49 -14.62
CA ALA A 130 0.77 -11.15 -15.78
C ALA A 130 0.68 -10.19 -16.97
N TYR A 131 0.47 -8.92 -16.70
CA TYR A 131 0.55 -7.81 -17.64
C TYR A 131 1.81 -6.98 -17.35
N LYS A 132 2.51 -6.49 -18.38
CA LYS A 132 3.79 -5.79 -18.20
C LYS A 132 3.81 -4.42 -18.87
N PRO A 133 3.99 -3.32 -18.09
CA PRO A 133 4.17 -1.99 -18.64
C PRO A 133 5.59 -1.85 -19.22
N ARG A 134 5.73 -1.91 -20.52
CA ARG A 134 7.05 -1.86 -21.17
C ARG A 134 7.28 -0.54 -21.88
N THR A 135 8.50 0.00 -21.75
CA THR A 135 8.89 1.20 -22.49
C THR A 135 9.04 0.92 -24.00
N SER A 136 9.46 -0.31 -24.36
CA SER A 136 9.54 -0.75 -25.75
C SER A 136 8.36 -1.66 -26.08
N PRO A 137 7.65 -1.42 -27.21
CA PRO A 137 6.55 -2.29 -27.64
C PRO A 137 7.04 -3.67 -28.12
N TYR A 138 8.33 -3.82 -28.35
CA TYR A 138 8.93 -5.10 -28.77
C TYR A 138 9.36 -5.98 -27.59
N SER A 139 9.31 -5.48 -26.36
CA SER A 139 9.58 -6.26 -25.16
C SER A 139 8.41 -7.17 -24.83
N PHE A 140 8.65 -8.22 -24.06
CA PHE A 140 7.60 -9.11 -23.55
C PHE A 140 6.52 -8.33 -22.79
N GLN A 141 5.26 -8.48 -23.23
CA GLN A 141 4.13 -7.69 -22.72
C GLN A 141 3.38 -8.40 -21.57
N GLY A 142 3.78 -9.61 -21.19
CA GLY A 142 3.09 -10.47 -20.25
C GLY A 142 2.24 -11.53 -20.94
N LEU A 143 1.80 -12.51 -20.16
CA LEU A 143 0.89 -13.59 -20.63
C LEU A 143 -0.60 -13.17 -20.56
N GLY A 144 -0.90 -12.01 -19.96
CA GLY A 144 -2.27 -11.55 -19.82
C GLY A 144 -3.10 -12.45 -18.93
N THR A 145 -4.35 -12.74 -19.34
CA THR A 145 -5.30 -13.58 -18.63
C THR A 145 -4.73 -14.95 -18.30
N GLU A 146 -3.97 -15.58 -19.22
CA GLU A 146 -3.32 -16.87 -18.97
C GLU A 146 -2.39 -16.80 -17.75
N GLY A 147 -1.58 -15.73 -17.65
CA GLY A 147 -0.70 -15.51 -16.50
C GLY A 147 -1.47 -15.28 -15.18
N ILE A 148 -2.63 -14.62 -15.22
CA ILE A 148 -3.50 -14.51 -14.02
C ILE A 148 -3.99 -15.90 -13.60
N LEU A 149 -4.44 -16.73 -14.54
CA LEU A 149 -4.91 -18.09 -14.25
C LEU A 149 -3.79 -18.99 -13.72
N ASP A 150 -2.56 -18.85 -14.20
CA ASP A 150 -1.38 -19.53 -13.65
C ASP A 150 -1.12 -19.15 -12.19
N MET A 151 -1.29 -17.87 -11.85
CA MET A 151 -1.21 -17.41 -10.45
C MET A 151 -2.34 -17.99 -9.60
N VAL A 152 -3.57 -18.08 -10.12
CA VAL A 152 -4.70 -18.72 -9.43
C VAL A 152 -4.39 -20.16 -9.08
N LYS A 153 -3.89 -20.96 -10.03
CA LYS A 153 -3.46 -22.34 -9.77
C LYS A 153 -2.35 -22.42 -8.72
N ALA A 154 -1.38 -21.52 -8.78
CA ALA A 154 -0.32 -21.44 -7.78
C ALA A 154 -0.88 -21.11 -6.38
N ARG A 155 -1.89 -20.20 -6.27
CA ARG A 155 -2.61 -19.89 -5.03
C ARG A 155 -3.34 -21.12 -4.50
N GLU A 156 -4.05 -21.86 -5.33
CA GLU A 156 -4.78 -23.09 -4.93
C GLU A 156 -3.83 -24.12 -4.30
N ILE A 157 -2.62 -24.26 -4.85
CA ILE A 157 -1.61 -25.22 -4.38
C ILE A 157 -0.90 -24.72 -3.10
N THR A 158 -0.64 -23.41 -3.02
CA THR A 158 0.21 -22.87 -1.96
C THR A 158 -0.57 -22.16 -0.85
N GLY A 159 -1.78 -21.70 -1.12
CA GLY A 159 -2.56 -20.85 -0.23
C GLY A 159 -2.06 -19.41 -0.14
N LEU A 160 -1.07 -19.00 -0.96
CA LEU A 160 -0.59 -17.62 -0.97
C LEU A 160 -1.57 -16.71 -1.72
N PRO A 161 -2.13 -15.66 -1.10
CA PRO A 161 -2.85 -14.62 -1.84
C PRO A 161 -1.98 -14.03 -2.95
N ILE A 162 -2.59 -13.65 -4.07
CA ILE A 162 -1.88 -13.12 -5.23
C ILE A 162 -1.95 -11.61 -5.35
N VAL A 163 -0.79 -11.01 -5.69
CA VAL A 163 -0.63 -9.58 -5.98
C VAL A 163 -0.21 -9.44 -7.43
N SER A 164 -1.00 -8.72 -8.24
CA SER A 164 -0.66 -8.48 -9.65
C SER A 164 -0.99 -7.05 -10.07
N GLU A 165 -0.25 -6.55 -11.08
CA GLU A 165 -0.38 -5.18 -11.57
C GLU A 165 -1.53 -5.03 -12.56
N LEU A 166 -2.49 -4.16 -12.25
CA LEU A 166 -3.55 -3.71 -13.15
C LEU A 166 -3.05 -2.55 -14.00
N MET A 167 -3.12 -2.71 -15.33
CA MET A 167 -2.61 -1.73 -16.27
C MET A 167 -3.65 -0.69 -16.69
N ASP A 168 -4.91 -1.11 -16.84
CA ASP A 168 -6.02 -0.30 -17.34
C ASP A 168 -7.38 -0.80 -16.79
N GLU A 169 -8.44 -0.04 -17.08
CA GLU A 169 -9.79 -0.31 -16.57
C GLU A 169 -10.46 -1.53 -17.23
N VAL A 170 -10.01 -1.94 -18.42
CA VAL A 170 -10.62 -3.05 -19.17
C VAL A 170 -10.50 -4.38 -18.40
N HIS A 171 -9.41 -4.55 -17.65
CA HIS A 171 -9.14 -5.76 -16.89
C HIS A 171 -9.70 -5.74 -15.45
N ILE A 172 -10.44 -4.70 -15.04
CA ILE A 172 -11.04 -4.64 -13.70
C ILE A 172 -11.92 -5.85 -13.39
N PRO A 173 -12.81 -6.34 -14.28
CA PRO A 173 -13.63 -7.51 -13.97
C PRO A 173 -12.81 -8.77 -13.68
N GLU A 174 -11.75 -8.99 -14.45
CA GLU A 174 -10.82 -10.11 -14.25
C GLU A 174 -10.08 -10.01 -12.91
N PHE A 175 -9.59 -8.81 -12.56
CA PHE A 175 -8.88 -8.57 -11.32
C PHE A 175 -9.80 -8.69 -10.09
N GLU A 176 -11.05 -8.25 -10.21
CA GLU A 176 -12.06 -8.40 -9.16
C GLU A 176 -12.39 -9.88 -8.89
N GLU A 177 -12.37 -10.71 -9.92
CA GLU A 177 -12.63 -12.15 -9.79
C GLU A 177 -11.42 -12.92 -9.26
N TYR A 178 -10.24 -12.69 -9.81
CA TYR A 178 -9.11 -13.60 -9.61
C TYR A 178 -7.99 -13.06 -8.71
N VAL A 179 -7.79 -11.75 -8.59
CA VAL A 179 -6.66 -11.16 -7.87
C VAL A 179 -7.05 -10.80 -6.43
N ASP A 180 -6.16 -11.01 -5.48
CA ASP A 180 -6.42 -10.70 -4.07
C ASP A 180 -5.97 -9.28 -3.68
N VAL A 181 -4.89 -8.78 -4.29
CA VAL A 181 -4.39 -7.40 -4.13
C VAL A 181 -4.07 -6.82 -5.50
N VAL A 182 -4.74 -5.72 -5.84
CA VAL A 182 -4.54 -4.99 -7.09
C VAL A 182 -3.36 -4.03 -6.95
N GLN A 183 -2.26 -4.29 -7.65
CA GLN A 183 -1.14 -3.36 -7.69
C GLN A 183 -1.37 -2.29 -8.74
N ILE A 184 -1.21 -1.03 -8.35
CA ILE A 184 -1.09 0.11 -9.27
C ILE A 184 0.40 0.46 -9.39
N GLY A 185 0.95 0.24 -10.58
CA GLY A 185 2.37 0.47 -10.85
C GLY A 185 2.75 1.96 -10.82
N ALA A 186 4.04 2.21 -10.63
CA ALA A 186 4.59 3.56 -10.51
C ALA A 186 4.25 4.49 -11.70
N ARG A 187 4.12 3.94 -12.90
CA ARG A 187 3.74 4.71 -14.11
C ARG A 187 2.28 5.15 -14.10
N ASN A 188 1.42 4.44 -13.37
CA ASN A 188 -0.02 4.68 -13.26
C ASN A 188 -0.41 5.39 -11.94
N MET A 189 0.56 5.77 -11.09
CA MET A 189 0.26 6.45 -9.82
C MET A 189 -0.59 7.71 -10.01
N GLN A 190 -0.39 8.44 -11.10
CA GLN A 190 -1.16 9.65 -11.44
C GLN A 190 -2.17 9.44 -12.58
N ASN A 191 -2.48 8.20 -12.92
CA ASN A 191 -3.60 7.89 -13.82
C ASN A 191 -4.92 8.00 -13.04
N PHE A 192 -5.39 9.23 -12.82
CA PHE A 192 -6.54 9.52 -11.97
C PHE A 192 -7.84 8.87 -12.45
N GLN A 193 -7.98 8.55 -13.72
CA GLN A 193 -9.14 7.80 -14.22
C GLN A 193 -9.08 6.36 -13.69
N LEU A 194 -7.94 5.68 -13.87
CA LEU A 194 -7.72 4.34 -13.31
C LEU A 194 -7.87 4.33 -11.79
N LEU A 195 -7.35 5.34 -11.06
CA LEU A 195 -7.50 5.42 -9.61
C LEU A 195 -8.96 5.54 -9.17
N LYS A 196 -9.78 6.33 -9.90
CA LYS A 196 -11.23 6.44 -9.65
C LYS A 196 -11.96 5.12 -9.90
N ALA A 197 -11.57 4.37 -10.93
CA ALA A 197 -12.16 3.08 -11.25
C ALA A 197 -11.80 2.04 -10.17
N VAL A 198 -10.52 1.96 -9.80
CA VAL A 198 -9.99 1.09 -8.75
C VAL A 198 -10.57 1.45 -7.36
N GLY A 199 -10.86 2.74 -7.12
CA GLY A 199 -11.54 3.18 -5.91
C GLY A 199 -12.95 2.62 -5.71
N LYS A 200 -13.56 2.07 -6.76
CA LYS A 200 -14.88 1.39 -6.70
C LYS A 200 -14.77 -0.12 -6.53
N MET A 201 -13.57 -0.68 -6.63
CA MET A 201 -13.31 -2.10 -6.44
C MET A 201 -13.40 -2.48 -4.95
N HIS A 202 -13.67 -3.76 -4.70
CA HIS A 202 -13.69 -4.32 -3.33
C HIS A 202 -12.34 -4.93 -2.92
N LYS A 203 -11.37 -4.95 -3.83
CA LYS A 203 -10.04 -5.52 -3.59
C LYS A 203 -9.08 -4.51 -2.96
N PRO A 204 -8.22 -4.93 -2.02
CA PRO A 204 -7.12 -4.10 -1.54
C PRO A 204 -6.22 -3.62 -2.67
N VAL A 205 -5.72 -2.41 -2.54
CA VAL A 205 -4.87 -1.76 -3.54
C VAL A 205 -3.47 -1.52 -3.00
N LEU A 206 -2.47 -2.03 -3.70
CA LEU A 206 -1.06 -1.71 -3.48
C LEU A 206 -0.66 -0.58 -4.43
N LEU A 207 -0.53 0.64 -3.90
CA LEU A 207 -0.21 1.84 -4.69
C LEU A 207 1.29 2.13 -4.65
N LYS A 208 1.99 1.87 -5.74
CA LYS A 208 3.42 2.17 -5.87
C LYS A 208 3.66 3.67 -6.08
N ARG A 209 4.66 4.22 -5.37
CA ARG A 209 5.11 5.59 -5.58
C ARG A 209 5.63 5.79 -7.01
N GLY A 210 5.23 6.89 -7.62
CA GLY A 210 5.71 7.28 -8.95
C GLY A 210 7.20 7.62 -8.96
N LEU A 211 7.79 7.55 -10.15
CA LEU A 211 9.25 7.63 -10.34
C LEU A 211 9.89 8.97 -9.92
N ALA A 212 9.13 10.06 -9.91
CA ALA A 212 9.60 11.40 -9.57
C ALA A 212 8.57 12.19 -8.75
N ASN A 213 7.68 11.47 -8.06
CA ASN A 213 6.58 12.08 -7.32
C ASN A 213 6.97 12.36 -5.87
N THR A 214 6.49 13.50 -5.37
CA THR A 214 6.59 13.86 -3.97
C THR A 214 5.72 12.92 -3.09
N ILE A 215 5.99 12.91 -1.80
CA ILE A 215 5.16 12.18 -0.84
C ILE A 215 3.72 12.71 -0.85
N GLU A 216 3.53 14.02 -0.99
CA GLU A 216 2.20 14.63 -1.03
C GLU A 216 1.40 14.18 -2.27
N GLU A 217 2.01 14.17 -3.47
CA GLU A 217 1.37 13.67 -4.68
C GLU A 217 0.99 12.18 -4.56
N TRP A 218 1.82 11.40 -3.89
CA TRP A 218 1.54 9.98 -3.65
C TRP A 218 0.37 9.79 -2.67
N ILE A 219 0.34 10.54 -1.57
CA ILE A 219 -0.81 10.56 -0.65
C ILE A 219 -2.09 11.02 -1.36
N MET A 220 -2.01 12.04 -2.21
CA MET A 220 -3.16 12.50 -3.01
C MET A 220 -3.67 11.44 -3.98
N SER A 221 -2.79 10.61 -4.52
CA SER A 221 -3.19 9.46 -5.35
C SER A 221 -3.95 8.40 -4.54
N ALA A 222 -3.50 8.12 -3.31
CA ALA A 222 -4.26 7.26 -2.39
C ALA A 222 -5.61 7.88 -2.00
N GLU A 223 -5.66 9.19 -1.80
CA GLU A 223 -6.92 9.92 -1.54
C GLU A 223 -7.94 9.74 -2.66
N TYR A 224 -7.52 9.70 -3.94
CA TYR A 224 -8.41 9.42 -5.08
C TYR A 224 -9.06 8.03 -4.99
N ILE A 225 -8.30 7.01 -4.59
CA ILE A 225 -8.80 5.65 -4.40
C ILE A 225 -9.81 5.62 -3.25
N MET A 226 -9.43 6.18 -2.10
CA MET A 226 -10.28 6.21 -0.92
C MET A 226 -11.55 7.05 -1.10
N ALA A 227 -11.48 8.14 -1.86
CA ALA A 227 -12.66 8.94 -2.22
C ALA A 227 -13.66 8.15 -3.08
N GLY A 228 -13.22 7.14 -3.81
CA GLY A 228 -14.05 6.19 -4.55
C GLY A 228 -14.81 5.20 -3.67
N GLY A 229 -14.42 5.06 -2.39
CA GLY A 229 -15.02 4.15 -1.40
C GLY A 229 -14.11 2.99 -0.98
N ASN A 230 -12.96 2.78 -1.63
CA ASN A 230 -12.02 1.72 -1.26
C ASN A 230 -10.99 2.23 -0.23
N GLU A 231 -11.18 1.85 1.01
CA GLU A 231 -10.31 2.26 2.14
C GLU A 231 -9.12 1.31 2.35
N ASN A 232 -9.07 0.17 1.63
CA ASN A 232 -8.01 -0.83 1.75
C ASN A 232 -6.81 -0.49 0.86
N VAL A 233 -6.09 0.57 1.18
CA VAL A 233 -4.94 1.04 0.41
C VAL A 233 -3.64 0.79 1.18
N ILE A 234 -2.66 0.18 0.52
CA ILE A 234 -1.30 -0.06 1.00
C ILE A 234 -0.37 0.76 0.12
N LEU A 235 0.49 1.56 0.71
CA LEU A 235 1.50 2.35 0.00
C LEU A 235 2.77 1.51 -0.21
N CYS A 236 3.45 1.66 -1.36
CA CYS A 236 4.71 0.97 -1.64
C CYS A 236 5.78 1.94 -2.14
N GLU A 237 6.79 2.18 -1.29
CA GLU A 237 8.02 2.89 -1.70
C GLU A 237 8.87 1.96 -2.56
N ARG A 238 9.33 2.44 -3.72
CA ARG A 238 10.07 1.65 -4.71
C ARG A 238 11.24 2.39 -5.36
N GLY A 239 11.67 3.46 -4.74
CA GLY A 239 12.72 4.35 -5.25
C GLY A 239 12.21 5.43 -6.20
N ILE A 240 12.88 6.54 -6.17
CA ILE A 240 12.63 7.71 -7.01
C ILE A 240 13.85 8.00 -7.90
N ARG A 241 13.62 8.62 -9.05
CA ARG A 241 14.69 9.13 -9.92
C ARG A 241 15.35 10.34 -9.27
N THR A 242 16.66 10.27 -9.17
CA THR A 242 17.49 11.37 -8.71
C THR A 242 18.64 11.58 -9.69
N PHE A 243 19.57 12.44 -9.37
CA PHE A 243 20.82 12.61 -10.14
C PHE A 243 21.77 11.41 -10.03
N GLU A 244 21.61 10.56 -8.98
CA GLU A 244 22.45 9.38 -8.76
C GLU A 244 22.08 8.26 -9.74
N ARG A 245 23.09 7.59 -10.30
CA ARG A 245 22.93 6.54 -11.31
C ARG A 245 23.60 5.22 -10.95
N ALA A 246 24.22 5.12 -9.77
CA ALA A 246 24.82 3.88 -9.30
C ALA A 246 23.78 2.78 -9.04
N THR A 247 22.55 3.18 -8.74
CA THR A 247 21.37 2.31 -8.66
C THR A 247 20.30 2.77 -9.64
N ARG A 248 19.37 1.89 -9.99
CA ARG A 248 18.27 2.20 -10.92
C ARG A 248 17.44 3.40 -10.45
N ASN A 249 17.17 3.46 -9.15
CA ASN A 249 16.52 4.57 -8.47
C ASN A 249 17.14 4.73 -7.07
N THR A 250 16.94 5.89 -6.46
CA THR A 250 17.31 6.13 -5.07
C THR A 250 16.17 5.66 -4.17
N LEU A 251 16.39 4.67 -3.31
CA LEU A 251 15.40 4.22 -2.33
C LEU A 251 15.26 5.27 -1.23
N ASP A 252 14.07 5.84 -1.08
CA ASP A 252 13.76 6.85 -0.07
C ASP A 252 13.16 6.19 1.19
N LEU A 253 14.03 5.67 2.06
CA LEU A 253 13.58 5.07 3.32
C LEU A 253 13.03 6.10 4.31
N SER A 254 13.36 7.39 4.16
CA SER A 254 12.78 8.46 4.97
C SER A 254 11.27 8.63 4.71
N ALA A 255 10.79 8.17 3.56
CA ALA A 255 9.36 8.14 3.27
C ALA A 255 8.57 7.28 4.27
N VAL A 256 9.17 6.23 4.84
CA VAL A 256 8.49 5.32 5.78
C VAL A 256 7.99 6.06 7.02
N PRO A 257 8.83 6.69 7.86
CA PRO A 257 8.35 7.43 9.01
C PRO A 257 7.49 8.64 8.64
N VAL A 258 7.75 9.32 7.53
CA VAL A 258 6.96 10.48 7.08
C VAL A 258 5.54 10.07 6.69
N ILE A 259 5.36 8.95 5.98
CA ILE A 259 4.03 8.42 5.65
C ILE A 259 3.28 8.03 6.92
N LYS A 260 3.95 7.36 7.87
CA LYS A 260 3.34 6.97 9.15
C LYS A 260 2.95 8.17 10.04
N GLU A 261 3.66 9.29 9.93
CA GLU A 261 3.28 10.54 10.60
C GLU A 261 2.06 11.19 9.94
N LYS A 262 2.05 11.26 8.60
CA LYS A 262 1.05 12.02 7.84
C LYS A 262 -0.24 11.24 7.58
N THR A 263 -0.15 9.92 7.47
CA THR A 263 -1.28 9.05 7.11
C THR A 263 -1.44 7.90 8.11
N HIS A 264 -2.59 7.25 8.07
CA HIS A 264 -2.85 6.02 8.81
C HIS A 264 -2.64 4.75 7.96
N LEU A 265 -2.27 4.92 6.67
CA LEU A 265 -2.13 3.82 5.72
C LEU A 265 -0.86 3.01 5.96
N PRO A 266 -0.91 1.68 5.79
CA PRO A 266 0.28 0.86 5.82
C PRO A 266 1.23 1.19 4.67
N ILE A 267 2.54 1.08 4.94
CA ILE A 267 3.60 1.29 3.95
C ILE A 267 4.53 0.10 3.87
N ILE A 268 4.72 -0.43 2.66
CA ILE A 268 5.73 -1.44 2.37
C ILE A 268 6.84 -0.87 1.49
N VAL A 269 7.95 -1.60 1.38
CA VAL A 269 9.12 -1.18 0.60
C VAL A 269 9.52 -2.24 -0.41
N ASP A 270 9.81 -1.82 -1.62
CA ASP A 270 10.28 -2.63 -2.74
C ASP A 270 11.75 -2.31 -3.06
N PRO A 271 12.71 -3.00 -2.47
CA PRO A 271 14.13 -2.78 -2.72
C PRO A 271 14.56 -3.28 -4.09
N SER A 272 13.84 -4.24 -4.69
CA SER A 272 14.16 -4.81 -6.00
C SER A 272 14.06 -3.77 -7.11
N HIS A 273 12.91 -3.11 -7.22
CA HIS A 273 12.71 -2.06 -8.22
C HIS A 273 13.45 -0.75 -7.89
N ALA A 274 13.76 -0.53 -6.62
CA ALA A 274 14.54 0.62 -6.21
C ALA A 274 15.98 0.51 -6.70
N THR A 275 16.69 -0.53 -6.29
CA THR A 275 18.11 -0.67 -6.59
C THR A 275 18.39 -1.17 -8.02
N GLY A 276 17.53 -2.06 -8.53
CA GLY A 276 17.69 -2.66 -9.85
C GLY A 276 18.85 -3.68 -9.93
N ASP A 277 19.48 -4.02 -8.81
CA ASP A 277 20.55 -5.01 -8.70
C ASP A 277 20.37 -5.85 -7.44
N TYR A 278 20.37 -7.18 -7.63
CA TYR A 278 20.18 -8.15 -6.55
C TYR A 278 21.19 -8.00 -5.41
N LYS A 279 22.39 -7.47 -5.65
CA LYS A 279 23.46 -7.31 -4.66
C LYS A 279 23.07 -6.37 -3.51
N TYR A 280 22.20 -5.41 -3.78
CA TYR A 280 21.82 -4.40 -2.79
C TYR A 280 20.52 -4.71 -2.05
N ILE A 281 19.76 -5.72 -2.50
CA ILE A 281 18.43 -6.02 -1.93
C ILE A 281 18.51 -6.37 -0.45
N GLU A 282 19.47 -7.19 -0.02
CA GLU A 282 19.62 -7.58 1.38
C GLU A 282 19.77 -6.34 2.28
N SER A 283 20.72 -5.48 1.98
CA SER A 283 20.97 -4.28 2.80
C SER A 283 19.75 -3.35 2.85
N MET A 284 19.07 -3.18 1.72
CA MET A 284 17.91 -2.30 1.64
C MET A 284 16.67 -2.91 2.29
N ALA A 285 16.48 -4.22 2.23
CA ALA A 285 15.40 -4.92 2.92
C ALA A 285 15.56 -4.81 4.45
N LEU A 286 16.77 -5.05 4.97
CA LEU A 286 17.08 -4.89 6.39
C LEU A 286 16.84 -3.45 6.86
N ALA A 287 17.30 -2.47 6.09
CA ALA A 287 17.12 -1.06 6.39
C ALA A 287 15.63 -0.64 6.33
N ALA A 288 14.85 -1.18 5.40
CA ALA A 288 13.40 -0.94 5.30
C ALA A 288 12.65 -1.45 6.54
N VAL A 289 12.98 -2.66 7.01
CA VAL A 289 12.44 -3.22 8.26
C VAL A 289 12.83 -2.32 9.44
N ALA A 290 14.09 -1.94 9.56
CA ALA A 290 14.58 -1.05 10.61
C ALA A 290 13.92 0.33 10.59
N ALA A 291 13.57 0.86 9.40
CA ALA A 291 12.83 2.11 9.25
C ALA A 291 11.35 2.00 9.66
N GLY A 292 10.86 0.79 9.94
CA GLY A 292 9.48 0.54 10.40
C GLY A 292 8.48 0.25 9.28
N ALA A 293 8.92 -0.25 8.13
CA ALA A 293 8.01 -0.68 7.06
C ALA A 293 7.08 -1.81 7.53
N ASP A 294 5.84 -1.80 7.04
CA ASP A 294 4.83 -2.81 7.36
C ASP A 294 4.93 -4.05 6.46
N GLY A 295 5.79 -4.01 5.46
CA GLY A 295 6.08 -5.14 4.58
C GLY A 295 7.21 -4.87 3.62
N LEU A 296 7.57 -5.93 2.90
CA LEU A 296 8.56 -5.91 1.82
C LEU A 296 7.95 -6.51 0.55
N GLU A 297 8.31 -5.95 -0.61
CA GLU A 297 8.06 -6.58 -1.90
C GLU A 297 9.42 -6.93 -2.54
N ILE A 298 9.67 -8.22 -2.81
CA ILE A 298 10.96 -8.70 -3.29
C ILE A 298 10.79 -9.57 -4.53
N GLU A 299 11.55 -9.29 -5.58
CA GLU A 299 11.57 -10.13 -6.78
C GLU A 299 12.48 -11.35 -6.59
N VAL A 300 11.93 -12.52 -6.91
CA VAL A 300 12.61 -13.81 -6.75
C VAL A 300 12.45 -14.63 -8.01
N HIS A 301 13.54 -15.20 -8.53
CA HIS A 301 13.53 -16.04 -9.70
C HIS A 301 14.54 -17.19 -9.55
N ASN A 302 14.18 -18.41 -9.97
CA ASN A 302 15.07 -19.56 -9.85
C ASN A 302 16.29 -19.50 -10.80
N ASP A 303 16.13 -18.81 -11.93
CA ASP A 303 17.18 -18.64 -12.95
C ASP A 303 17.21 -17.19 -13.49
N PRO A 304 17.68 -16.22 -12.67
CA PRO A 304 17.63 -14.80 -13.02
C PRO A 304 18.26 -14.43 -14.38
N PRO A 305 19.36 -15.05 -14.84
CA PRO A 305 19.92 -14.75 -16.15
C PRO A 305 18.97 -15.03 -17.34
N HIS A 306 18.04 -15.96 -17.19
CA HIS A 306 17.09 -16.35 -18.24
C HIS A 306 15.67 -15.85 -17.95
N ALA A 307 15.47 -15.02 -16.95
CA ALA A 307 14.17 -14.41 -16.66
C ALA A 307 13.68 -13.56 -17.85
N TRP A 308 12.40 -13.65 -18.16
CA TRP A 308 11.78 -12.91 -19.26
C TRP A 308 11.74 -11.40 -19.02
N SER A 309 11.88 -10.98 -17.77
CA SER A 309 12.02 -9.57 -17.40
C SER A 309 12.81 -9.38 -16.10
N ASP A 310 13.54 -8.27 -16.03
CA ASP A 310 14.19 -7.70 -14.83
C ASP A 310 15.03 -8.68 -13.99
N GLY A 311 15.66 -9.70 -14.61
CA GLY A 311 16.43 -10.74 -13.92
C GLY A 311 17.57 -10.19 -13.05
N ALA A 312 18.19 -9.07 -13.43
CA ALA A 312 19.30 -8.46 -12.69
C ALA A 312 18.94 -8.05 -11.25
N GLN A 313 17.65 -7.81 -10.97
CA GLN A 313 17.16 -7.41 -9.64
C GLN A 313 16.48 -8.56 -8.89
N CYS A 314 16.50 -9.78 -9.41
CA CYS A 314 15.88 -10.93 -8.77
C CYS A 314 16.84 -11.66 -7.84
N LEU A 315 16.39 -11.99 -6.64
CA LEU A 315 17.08 -12.94 -5.78
C LEU A 315 16.81 -14.39 -6.22
N LYS A 316 17.79 -15.28 -6.02
CA LYS A 316 17.51 -16.71 -6.04
C LYS A 316 16.74 -17.13 -4.78
N PRO A 317 15.94 -18.24 -4.82
CA PRO A 317 15.12 -18.67 -3.68
C PRO A 317 15.90 -18.85 -2.36
N ASP A 318 17.08 -19.48 -2.41
CA ASP A 318 17.89 -19.68 -1.21
C ASP A 318 18.38 -18.35 -0.63
N LYS A 319 18.81 -17.42 -1.47
CA LYS A 319 19.23 -16.09 -1.04
C LYS A 319 18.05 -15.28 -0.49
N PHE A 320 16.87 -15.43 -1.07
CA PHE A 320 15.65 -14.82 -0.53
C PHE A 320 15.36 -15.32 0.89
N ALA A 321 15.39 -16.64 1.11
CA ALA A 321 15.17 -17.23 2.44
C ALA A 321 16.18 -16.69 3.48
N ASP A 322 17.46 -16.58 3.11
CA ASP A 322 18.51 -15.98 3.96
C ASP A 322 18.19 -14.52 4.32
N VAL A 323 17.76 -13.72 3.33
CA VAL A 323 17.39 -12.32 3.55
C VAL A 323 16.21 -12.22 4.52
N ILE A 324 15.16 -13.01 4.33
CA ILE A 324 14.00 -13.01 5.23
C ILE A 324 14.40 -13.44 6.65
N ALA A 325 15.26 -14.45 6.79
CA ALA A 325 15.75 -14.87 8.11
C ALA A 325 16.53 -13.75 8.84
N LYS A 326 17.27 -12.92 8.11
CA LYS A 326 17.95 -11.75 8.66
C LYS A 326 16.96 -10.62 8.99
N CYS A 327 15.98 -10.37 8.11
CA CYS A 327 14.93 -9.38 8.34
C CYS A 327 14.16 -9.67 9.64
N ARG A 328 13.84 -10.94 9.92
CA ARG A 328 13.20 -11.34 11.19
C ARG A 328 14.01 -10.93 12.43
N LYS A 329 15.35 -11.00 12.36
CA LYS A 329 16.21 -10.56 13.47
C LYS A 329 16.14 -9.04 13.67
N VAL A 330 16.10 -8.28 12.57
CA VAL A 330 15.93 -6.82 12.63
C VAL A 330 14.54 -6.46 13.13
N ALA A 331 13.50 -7.14 12.66
CA ALA A 331 12.12 -6.96 13.13
C ALA A 331 12.03 -7.16 14.65
N ALA A 332 12.59 -8.26 15.15
CA ALA A 332 12.63 -8.52 16.60
C ALA A 332 13.40 -7.42 17.38
N ALA A 333 14.49 -6.90 16.83
CA ALA A 333 15.25 -5.81 17.45
C ALA A 333 14.47 -4.49 17.58
N ILE A 334 13.49 -4.25 16.69
CA ILE A 334 12.59 -3.07 16.76
C ILE A 334 11.24 -3.40 17.40
N GLY A 335 11.08 -4.58 18.01
CA GLY A 335 9.84 -4.98 18.68
C GLY A 335 8.70 -5.38 17.75
N ARG A 336 8.99 -5.77 16.49
CA ARG A 336 8.00 -6.22 15.50
C ARG A 336 8.17 -7.72 15.21
N GLU A 337 7.07 -8.37 14.83
CA GLU A 337 7.08 -9.74 14.29
C GLU A 337 7.14 -9.72 12.74
N MET A 338 7.60 -10.86 12.16
CA MET A 338 7.67 -11.05 10.71
C MET A 338 7.50 -12.53 10.33
#